data_73d18e471c300c508d436b91ad453396
#
_entry.id   73d18e471c300c508d436b91ad453396
#
_cell.length_a   1.000
_cell.length_b   1.000
_cell.length_c   1.000
_cell.angle_alpha   90.00
_cell.angle_beta   90.00
_cell.angle_gamma   90.00
#
_symmetry.space_group_name_H-M   'P 1'
#
loop_
_entity.id
_entity.type
_entity.pdbx_description
1 polymer ?
#
loop_
_entity_poly.entity_id
_entity_poly.type
_entity_poly.pdbx_seq_one_letter_code
_entity_poly.pdbx_strand_id
1 'polypeptide(L)'
;MLLRRLSRMSLAFAAGLTITLTGAVESQAGDGQLLYFNHAYGVLDRETADAIEHSGYLREFANFEVRTTTGADGRVWTGRYLLGRETYVELFGVGDLPEPDGDLGSAGLAVSSERDGDLPEAVRNLHDEGVTDPFEFLQTRDFGDGVPVPWFDGVFTTDQYDEFGAWGMEYRPEYFADPRSNTEPPSFPGDVGRERYLSDGYQDHLLRDVTAVHVAITEGDLGNTVPLLKAGGFSVWPVPGGVVAKGGGTTVRLDAVPPGQVGLRQLDFALNRPVAVRDAERIGNSELVVGPGSRAVWTFTR
;
A
#
# COMPACT_ATOMS: atom_id res chain seq x y z
N MET A 1 6.65 61.59 -44.19
CA MET A 1 6.09 61.28 -45.52
C MET A 1 5.88 59.79 -45.63
N LEU A 2 4.67 59.39 -45.97
CA LEU A 2 4.09 58.09 -46.28
C LEU A 2 3.89 57.12 -45.11
N LEU A 3 2.66 57.07 -44.60
CA LEU A 3 1.45 56.32 -45.01
C LEU A 3 1.53 54.80 -44.79
N ARG A 4 0.89 54.38 -43.68
CA ARG A 4 -0.38 53.58 -43.62
C ARG A 4 -0.40 52.23 -44.35
N ARG A 5 -0.66 51.18 -43.60
CA ARG A 5 -1.88 50.35 -43.78
C ARG A 5 -2.22 49.54 -42.53
N LEU A 6 -3.41 49.80 -42.02
CA LEU A 6 -4.16 48.98 -41.07
C LEU A 6 -4.65 47.71 -41.79
N SER A 7 -4.47 46.57 -41.17
CA SER A 7 -5.27 45.38 -41.52
C SER A 7 -5.90 44.83 -40.25
N ARG A 8 -7.19 44.85 -40.23
CA ARG A 8 -8.08 44.29 -39.18
C ARG A 8 -8.02 42.77 -39.29
N MET A 9 -7.64 42.09 -38.21
CA MET A 9 -7.91 40.67 -38.06
C MET A 9 -8.97 40.46 -36.99
N SER A 10 -10.07 39.90 -37.46
CA SER A 10 -11.25 39.53 -36.64
C SER A 10 -10.88 38.41 -35.68
N LEU A 11 -11.11 38.61 -34.37
CA LEU A 11 -11.10 37.55 -33.38
C LEU A 11 -12.37 36.75 -33.53
N ALA A 12 -12.25 35.50 -33.94
CA ALA A 12 -13.30 34.50 -33.78
C ALA A 12 -13.19 33.86 -32.37
N PHE A 13 -14.14 34.14 -31.53
CA PHE A 13 -14.33 33.44 -30.25
C PHE A 13 -14.83 32.02 -30.54
N ALA A 14 -13.97 31.03 -30.38
CA ALA A 14 -14.41 29.63 -30.27
C ALA A 14 -14.73 29.37 -28.80
N ALA A 15 -16.02 29.25 -28.49
CA ALA A 15 -16.49 28.76 -27.20
C ALA A 15 -16.17 27.26 -27.10
N GLY A 16 -15.09 26.93 -26.42
CA GLY A 16 -14.76 25.56 -26.06
C GLY A 16 -15.62 25.11 -24.89
N LEU A 17 -16.53 24.18 -25.17
CA LEU A 17 -17.32 23.48 -24.14
C LEU A 17 -16.39 22.54 -23.38
N THR A 18 -15.92 22.97 -22.20
CA THR A 18 -15.20 22.10 -21.26
C THR A 18 -16.19 21.19 -20.56
N ILE A 19 -16.32 19.96 -21.04
CA ILE A 19 -17.02 18.90 -20.29
C ILE A 19 -16.07 18.47 -19.18
N THR A 20 -16.31 18.93 -17.95
CA THR A 20 -15.72 18.37 -16.74
C THR A 20 -16.41 17.04 -16.45
N LEU A 21 -15.79 15.96 -16.91
CA LEU A 21 -16.10 14.61 -16.42
C LEU A 21 -15.55 14.50 -14.99
N THR A 22 -16.37 14.83 -14.00
CA THR A 22 -16.21 14.36 -12.62
C THR A 22 -16.72 12.91 -12.58
N GLY A 23 -15.95 11.99 -13.13
CA GLY A 23 -16.15 10.58 -12.90
C GLY A 23 -15.47 10.24 -11.59
N ALA A 24 -16.22 9.89 -10.56
CA ALA A 24 -15.72 9.04 -9.52
C ALA A 24 -15.24 7.76 -10.22
N VAL A 25 -13.95 7.47 -10.15
CA VAL A 25 -13.41 6.19 -10.56
C VAL A 25 -13.84 5.22 -9.46
N GLU A 26 -15.03 4.65 -9.60
CA GLU A 26 -15.34 3.41 -8.91
C GLU A 26 -14.29 2.41 -9.42
N SER A 27 -13.52 1.87 -8.50
CA SER A 27 -12.65 0.73 -8.75
C SER A 27 -13.55 -0.44 -9.16
N GLN A 28 -13.77 -0.60 -10.48
CA GLN A 28 -14.36 -1.83 -10.97
C GLN A 28 -13.33 -2.91 -10.74
N ALA A 29 -13.60 -3.81 -9.76
CA ALA A 29 -12.95 -5.10 -9.68
C ALA A 29 -13.06 -5.74 -11.08
N GLY A 30 -11.91 -5.96 -11.75
CA GLY A 30 -11.88 -6.71 -12.99
C GLY A 30 -12.41 -8.12 -12.72
N ASP A 31 -13.17 -8.71 -13.64
CA ASP A 31 -13.53 -10.13 -13.57
C ASP A 31 -12.23 -10.94 -13.35
N GLY A 32 -12.08 -11.55 -12.15
CA GLY A 32 -10.89 -12.35 -11.77
C GLY A 32 -9.92 -11.72 -10.77
N GLN A 33 -10.17 -10.50 -10.24
CA GLN A 33 -9.36 -9.94 -9.15
C GLN A 33 -9.76 -10.60 -7.83
N LEU A 34 -8.84 -11.34 -7.21
CA LEU A 34 -9.03 -12.03 -5.93
C LEU A 34 -8.36 -11.29 -4.77
N LEU A 35 -7.14 -10.79 -5.01
CA LEU A 35 -6.35 -10.10 -3.99
C LEU A 35 -6.11 -8.64 -4.40
N TYR A 36 -6.16 -7.76 -3.43
CA TYR A 36 -6.02 -6.32 -3.58
C TYR A 36 -4.84 -5.85 -2.74
N PHE A 37 -4.13 -4.81 -3.17
CA PHE A 37 -3.08 -4.21 -2.35
C PHE A 37 -3.66 -3.79 -1.00
N ASN A 38 -3.10 -4.32 0.08
CA ASN A 38 -3.50 -4.04 1.46
C ASN A 38 -2.55 -3.00 2.06
N HIS A 39 -1.28 -3.33 2.19
CA HIS A 39 -0.26 -2.43 2.70
C HIS A 39 1.14 -2.78 2.17
N ALA A 40 2.05 -1.85 2.37
CA ALA A 40 3.47 -2.09 2.27
C ALA A 40 4.15 -1.66 3.57
N TYR A 41 5.24 -2.34 3.93
CA TYR A 41 6.12 -1.87 4.98
C TYR A 41 7.52 -1.59 4.45
N GLY A 42 8.27 -0.77 5.20
CA GLY A 42 9.68 -0.52 4.95
C GLY A 42 10.44 -0.20 6.23
N VAL A 43 11.67 -0.74 6.33
CA VAL A 43 12.60 -0.45 7.43
C VAL A 43 13.53 0.67 7.00
N LEU A 44 13.41 1.80 7.67
CA LEU A 44 14.11 3.05 7.40
C LEU A 44 15.28 3.22 8.39
N ASP A 45 16.19 4.13 8.07
CA ASP A 45 17.16 4.57 9.05
C ASP A 45 16.48 5.18 10.29
N ARG A 46 17.17 5.10 11.43
CA ARG A 46 16.61 5.51 12.72
C ARG A 46 16.21 6.99 12.74
N GLU A 47 17.01 7.85 12.11
CA GLU A 47 16.74 9.30 12.05
C GLU A 47 15.42 9.57 11.33
N THR A 48 15.20 8.90 10.19
CA THR A 48 13.97 9.04 9.41
C THR A 48 12.76 8.47 10.16
N ALA A 49 12.89 7.30 10.78
CA ALA A 49 11.81 6.70 11.56
C ALA A 49 11.41 7.58 12.76
N ASP A 50 12.38 8.16 13.47
CA ASP A 50 12.12 9.06 14.57
C ASP A 50 11.50 10.39 14.09
N ALA A 51 11.95 10.93 12.95
CA ALA A 51 11.35 12.12 12.35
C ALA A 51 9.88 11.88 11.95
N ILE A 52 9.55 10.69 11.41
CA ILE A 52 8.18 10.27 11.09
C ILE A 52 7.33 10.21 12.36
N GLU A 53 7.82 9.56 13.40
CA GLU A 53 7.10 9.40 14.66
C GLU A 53 6.73 10.74 15.32
N HIS A 54 7.60 11.73 15.21
CA HIS A 54 7.41 13.05 15.83
C HIS A 54 6.84 14.11 14.88
N SER A 55 6.53 13.75 13.61
CA SER A 55 6.03 14.69 12.62
C SER A 55 4.61 15.16 12.94
N GLY A 56 4.46 16.44 13.24
CA GLY A 56 3.15 17.10 13.32
C GLY A 56 2.45 17.14 11.95
N TYR A 57 3.22 17.30 10.87
CA TYR A 57 2.72 17.31 9.51
C TYR A 57 2.04 16.00 9.12
N LEU A 58 2.65 14.85 9.43
CA LEU A 58 2.04 13.54 9.12
C LEU A 58 0.77 13.29 9.90
N ARG A 59 0.64 13.79 11.13
CA ARG A 59 -0.59 13.68 11.93
C ARG A 59 -1.74 14.52 11.37
N GLU A 60 -1.44 15.60 10.65
CA GLU A 60 -2.45 16.38 9.92
C GLU A 60 -2.74 15.77 8.54
N PHE A 61 -1.72 15.19 7.90
CA PHE A 61 -1.82 14.60 6.57
C PHE A 61 -2.62 13.28 6.56
N ALA A 62 -2.42 12.41 7.54
CA ALA A 62 -2.96 11.06 7.58
C ALA A 62 -3.56 10.70 8.94
N ASN A 63 -4.47 9.74 8.96
CA ASN A 63 -4.81 9.01 10.19
C ASN A 63 -3.56 8.22 10.62
N PHE A 64 -2.78 8.84 11.49
CA PHE A 64 -1.44 8.39 11.87
C PHE A 64 -1.43 7.82 13.28
N GLU A 65 -0.87 6.62 13.42
CA GLU A 65 -0.68 6.00 14.74
C GLU A 65 0.71 5.38 14.90
N VAL A 66 1.17 5.29 16.13
CA VAL A 66 2.30 4.44 16.54
C VAL A 66 1.73 3.31 17.35
N ARG A 67 1.98 2.07 16.95
CA ARG A 67 1.37 0.89 17.56
C ARG A 67 2.39 -0.21 17.79
N THR A 68 2.32 -0.82 18.98
CA THR A 68 3.05 -2.05 19.30
C THR A 68 2.11 -3.24 19.11
N THR A 69 2.56 -4.25 18.40
CA THR A 69 1.81 -5.48 18.11
C THR A 69 2.60 -6.68 18.61
N THR A 70 1.89 -7.68 19.14
CA THR A 70 2.45 -9.00 19.46
C THR A 70 1.89 -10.02 18.50
N GLY A 71 2.75 -10.68 17.74
CA GLY A 71 2.38 -11.73 16.78
C GLY A 71 2.08 -13.07 17.42
N ALA A 72 1.59 -14.03 16.63
CA ALA A 72 1.24 -15.37 17.05
C ALA A 72 2.40 -16.17 17.65
N ASP A 73 3.60 -15.89 17.21
CA ASP A 73 4.86 -16.49 17.67
C ASP A 73 5.47 -15.78 18.89
N GLY A 74 4.78 -14.76 19.43
CA GLY A 74 5.22 -13.94 20.55
C GLY A 74 6.22 -12.84 20.18
N ARG A 75 6.59 -12.68 18.89
CA ARG A 75 7.39 -11.55 18.43
C ARG A 75 6.63 -10.24 18.62
N VAL A 76 7.35 -9.20 19.02
CA VAL A 76 6.79 -7.87 19.29
C VAL A 76 7.46 -6.87 18.36
N TRP A 77 6.66 -6.00 17.75
CA TRP A 77 7.16 -4.91 16.92
C TRP A 77 6.41 -3.61 17.16
N THR A 78 7.07 -2.48 16.92
CA THR A 78 6.46 -1.14 17.00
C THR A 78 6.58 -0.46 15.65
N GLY A 79 5.45 -0.20 15.02
CA GLY A 79 5.36 0.43 13.70
C GLY A 79 4.69 1.80 13.75
N ARG A 80 4.92 2.58 12.69
CA ARG A 80 4.30 3.86 12.42
C ARG A 80 3.38 3.69 11.22
N TYR A 81 2.10 3.89 11.44
CA TYR A 81 1.04 3.55 10.49
C TYR A 81 0.40 4.81 9.92
N LEU A 82 0.28 4.87 8.60
CA LEU A 82 -0.55 5.85 7.89
C LEU A 82 -1.74 5.11 7.31
N LEU A 83 -2.91 5.27 7.93
CA LEU A 83 -4.11 4.51 7.62
C LEU A 83 -4.99 5.29 6.63
N GLY A 84 -5.30 4.69 5.51
CA GLY A 84 -6.26 5.18 4.52
C GLY A 84 -7.63 4.50 4.66
N ARG A 85 -8.44 4.56 3.60
CA ARG A 85 -9.75 3.92 3.52
C ARG A 85 -9.63 2.40 3.36
N GLU A 86 -8.84 1.96 2.39
CA GLU A 86 -8.68 0.55 2.01
C GLU A 86 -7.23 0.08 2.11
N THR A 87 -6.28 1.02 2.22
CA THR A 87 -4.85 0.72 2.18
C THR A 87 -4.11 1.50 3.25
N TYR A 88 -2.96 0.97 3.67
CA TYR A 88 -2.11 1.65 4.63
C TYR A 88 -0.62 1.40 4.39
N VAL A 89 0.21 2.10 5.14
CA VAL A 89 1.67 1.97 5.14
C VAL A 89 2.14 1.72 6.54
N GLU A 90 3.11 0.81 6.69
CA GLU A 90 3.82 0.56 7.95
C GLU A 90 5.28 0.98 7.80
N LEU A 91 5.76 1.86 8.67
CA LEU A 91 7.13 2.32 8.64
C LEU A 91 7.83 1.97 9.95
N PHE A 92 8.95 1.28 9.81
CA PHE A 92 9.80 0.85 10.90
C PHE A 92 11.15 1.57 10.84
N GLY A 93 11.79 1.72 11.94
CA GLY A 93 13.21 2.04 11.98
C GLY A 93 14.02 0.77 12.25
N VAL A 94 15.29 0.79 11.89
CA VAL A 94 16.22 -0.29 12.27
C VAL A 94 16.05 -0.65 13.74
N GLY A 95 15.82 -1.94 14.02
CA GLY A 95 15.61 -2.50 15.36
C GLY A 95 14.18 -2.44 15.90
N ASP A 96 13.19 -1.93 15.12
CA ASP A 96 11.79 -1.97 15.51
C ASP A 96 11.13 -3.33 15.20
N LEU A 97 11.65 -4.06 14.22
CA LEU A 97 11.27 -5.43 13.89
C LEU A 97 12.32 -6.42 14.43
N PRO A 98 11.92 -7.64 14.80
CA PRO A 98 12.85 -8.72 15.09
C PRO A 98 13.68 -9.09 13.85
N GLU A 99 14.92 -9.52 14.08
CA GLU A 99 15.76 -10.10 13.01
C GLU A 99 15.11 -11.37 12.41
N PRO A 100 15.26 -11.59 11.06
CA PRO A 100 16.07 -10.80 10.11
C PRO A 100 15.31 -9.60 9.47
N ASP A 101 14.04 -9.41 9.75
CA ASP A 101 13.17 -8.42 9.09
C ASP A 101 13.47 -6.97 9.51
N GLY A 102 14.26 -6.79 10.56
CA GLY A 102 14.60 -5.48 11.15
C GLY A 102 15.77 -4.73 10.51
N ASP A 103 16.39 -5.28 9.48
CA ASP A 103 17.53 -4.66 8.80
C ASP A 103 17.13 -3.46 7.94
N LEU A 104 18.05 -2.47 7.83
CA LEU A 104 17.84 -1.31 6.97
C LEU A 104 17.57 -1.69 5.52
N GLY A 105 16.41 -1.30 5.02
CA GLY A 105 15.96 -1.57 3.66
C GLY A 105 15.05 -2.78 3.56
N SER A 106 14.98 -3.66 4.57
CA SER A 106 13.96 -4.70 4.60
C SER A 106 12.59 -4.11 4.33
N ALA A 107 11.80 -4.78 3.53
CA ALA A 107 10.49 -4.27 3.10
C ALA A 107 9.53 -5.44 2.83
N GLY A 108 8.26 -5.12 2.71
CA GLY A 108 7.28 -6.13 2.34
C GLY A 108 6.01 -5.56 1.78
N LEU A 109 5.20 -6.44 1.22
CA LEU A 109 3.95 -6.11 0.55
C LEU A 109 2.89 -7.16 0.88
N ALA A 110 1.76 -6.70 1.42
CA ALA A 110 0.58 -7.52 1.61
C ALA A 110 -0.47 -7.24 0.55
N VAL A 111 -1.07 -8.29 0.05
CA VAL A 111 -2.31 -8.25 -0.73
C VAL A 111 -3.38 -9.04 0.01
N SER A 112 -4.62 -8.57 0.02
CA SER A 112 -5.70 -9.24 0.76
C SER A 112 -6.97 -9.41 -0.06
N SER A 113 -7.75 -10.43 0.29
CA SER A 113 -9.09 -10.64 -0.25
C SER A 113 -10.09 -9.61 0.26
N GLU A 114 -11.13 -9.38 -0.55
CA GLU A 114 -12.32 -8.61 -0.16
C GLU A 114 -13.49 -9.54 0.21
N ARG A 115 -13.41 -10.80 -0.23
CA ARG A 115 -14.46 -11.81 -0.01
C ARG A 115 -13.89 -13.05 0.65
N ASP A 116 -14.65 -13.60 1.55
CA ASP A 116 -14.37 -14.89 2.17
C ASP A 116 -14.24 -15.99 1.10
N GLY A 117 -13.10 -16.69 1.10
CA GLY A 117 -12.76 -17.75 0.16
C GLY A 117 -11.93 -17.32 -1.05
N ASP A 118 -11.66 -16.03 -1.26
CA ASP A 118 -10.82 -15.57 -2.38
C ASP A 118 -9.34 -15.94 -2.17
N LEU A 119 -8.83 -15.95 -0.93
CA LEU A 119 -7.46 -16.39 -0.64
C LEU A 119 -7.24 -17.87 -0.99
N PRO A 120 -8.08 -18.82 -0.57
CA PRO A 120 -8.01 -20.22 -1.02
C PRO A 120 -8.05 -20.38 -2.56
N GLU A 121 -8.76 -19.52 -3.29
CA GLU A 121 -8.75 -19.52 -4.74
C GLU A 121 -7.42 -19.00 -5.29
N ALA A 122 -6.88 -17.93 -4.74
CA ALA A 122 -5.54 -17.44 -5.09
C ALA A 122 -4.46 -18.49 -4.82
N VAL A 123 -4.56 -19.27 -3.73
CA VAL A 123 -3.66 -20.40 -3.46
C VAL A 123 -3.76 -21.46 -4.56
N ARG A 124 -4.96 -21.79 -5.04
CA ARG A 124 -5.10 -22.69 -6.21
C ARG A 124 -4.42 -22.14 -7.45
N ASN A 125 -4.57 -20.83 -7.72
CA ASN A 125 -3.93 -20.17 -8.86
C ASN A 125 -2.41 -20.12 -8.74
N LEU A 126 -1.84 -20.11 -7.51
CA LEU A 126 -0.40 -20.21 -7.30
C LEU A 126 0.17 -21.52 -7.86
N HIS A 127 -0.57 -22.62 -7.79
CA HIS A 127 -0.13 -23.89 -8.40
C HIS A 127 -0.01 -23.78 -9.92
N ASP A 128 -0.89 -23.04 -10.58
CA ASP A 128 -0.84 -22.79 -12.02
C ASP A 128 0.33 -21.86 -12.40
N GLU A 129 0.76 -20.98 -11.49
CA GLU A 129 1.98 -20.17 -11.62
C GLU A 129 3.26 -20.93 -11.25
N GLY A 130 3.16 -22.22 -10.88
CA GLY A 130 4.32 -23.10 -10.60
C GLY A 130 4.73 -23.15 -9.13
N VAL A 131 4.02 -22.53 -8.21
CA VAL A 131 4.27 -22.60 -6.76
C VAL A 131 3.48 -23.80 -6.21
N THR A 132 4.14 -24.94 -6.03
CA THR A 132 3.47 -26.21 -5.66
C THR A 132 3.36 -26.45 -4.16
N ASP A 133 4.10 -25.73 -3.35
CA ASP A 133 4.15 -25.86 -1.89
C ASP A 133 4.25 -24.46 -1.24
N PRO A 134 3.17 -23.66 -1.32
CA PRO A 134 3.16 -22.34 -0.68
C PRO A 134 3.14 -22.48 0.84
N PHE A 135 3.76 -21.55 1.54
CA PHE A 135 3.78 -21.53 3.01
C PHE A 135 2.53 -20.83 3.54
N GLU A 136 1.61 -21.60 4.09
CA GLU A 136 0.37 -21.10 4.68
C GLU A 136 0.50 -20.96 6.20
N PHE A 137 -0.09 -19.94 6.81
CA PHE A 137 -0.05 -19.70 8.24
C PHE A 137 -1.31 -18.97 8.74
N LEU A 138 -1.59 -19.09 10.03
CA LEU A 138 -2.60 -18.31 10.73
C LEU A 138 -1.89 -17.27 11.62
N GLN A 139 -2.20 -15.99 11.40
CA GLN A 139 -1.78 -14.94 12.32
C GLN A 139 -2.85 -14.68 13.36
N THR A 140 -2.41 -14.49 14.62
CA THR A 140 -3.29 -14.06 15.71
C THR A 140 -2.93 -12.68 16.19
N ARG A 141 -3.85 -12.01 16.85
CA ARG A 141 -3.63 -10.72 17.48
C ARG A 141 -4.02 -10.76 18.95
N ASP A 142 -3.12 -10.35 19.82
CA ASP A 142 -3.40 -10.07 21.23
C ASP A 142 -3.60 -8.57 21.41
N PHE A 143 -4.71 -8.19 22.04
CA PHE A 143 -5.04 -6.78 22.34
C PHE A 143 -4.44 -6.29 23.67
N GLY A 144 -3.50 -7.04 24.26
CA GLY A 144 -2.81 -6.71 25.50
C GLY A 144 -3.44 -7.33 26.75
N ASP A 145 -4.41 -8.22 26.58
CA ASP A 145 -5.11 -8.94 27.68
C ASP A 145 -4.71 -10.42 27.80
N GLY A 146 -3.79 -10.89 26.95
CA GLY A 146 -3.32 -12.27 26.91
C GLY A 146 -4.31 -13.24 26.28
N VAL A 147 -5.34 -12.74 25.57
CA VAL A 147 -6.35 -13.56 24.87
C VAL A 147 -6.24 -13.30 23.36
N PRO A 148 -5.40 -14.08 22.63
CA PRO A 148 -5.23 -13.91 21.20
C PRO A 148 -6.50 -14.29 20.43
N VAL A 149 -6.78 -13.54 19.37
CA VAL A 149 -7.88 -13.77 18.43
C VAL A 149 -7.29 -14.15 17.07
N PRO A 150 -7.83 -15.16 16.35
CA PRO A 150 -7.49 -15.42 14.96
C PRO A 150 -7.68 -14.14 14.14
N TRP A 151 -6.59 -13.64 13.52
CA TRP A 151 -6.61 -12.35 12.85
C TRP A 151 -6.78 -12.48 11.34
N PHE A 152 -5.85 -13.20 10.70
CA PHE A 152 -5.95 -13.52 9.27
C PHE A 152 -5.23 -14.82 8.93
N ASP A 153 -5.72 -15.51 7.91
CA ASP A 153 -4.98 -16.54 7.21
C ASP A 153 -4.02 -15.87 6.22
N GLY A 154 -2.80 -16.37 6.13
CA GLY A 154 -1.78 -15.82 5.25
C GLY A 154 -1.12 -16.86 4.39
N VAL A 155 -0.57 -16.46 3.24
CA VAL A 155 0.21 -17.31 2.34
C VAL A 155 1.40 -16.55 1.78
N PHE A 156 2.59 -17.16 1.88
CA PHE A 156 3.77 -16.81 1.10
C PHE A 156 3.97 -17.83 -0.02
N THR A 157 4.60 -17.42 -1.10
CA THR A 157 5.01 -18.35 -2.16
C THR A 157 6.16 -19.27 -1.75
N THR A 158 6.90 -18.91 -0.69
CA THR A 158 8.02 -19.65 -0.10
C THR A 158 8.17 -19.27 1.36
N ASP A 159 8.77 -20.12 2.15
CA ASP A 159 9.24 -19.83 3.52
C ASP A 159 10.62 -19.14 3.56
N GLN A 160 11.23 -18.91 2.37
CA GLN A 160 12.56 -18.33 2.21
C GLN A 160 12.45 -17.08 1.33
N TYR A 161 12.82 -15.92 1.87
CA TYR A 161 13.02 -14.66 1.16
C TYR A 161 14.29 -13.97 1.68
N ASP A 162 14.89 -13.09 0.87
CA ASP A 162 16.11 -12.41 1.24
C ASP A 162 15.83 -11.17 2.13
N GLU A 163 15.36 -10.09 1.52
CA GLU A 163 15.15 -8.79 2.16
C GLU A 163 13.74 -8.24 1.90
N PHE A 164 12.92 -8.96 1.09
CA PHE A 164 11.56 -8.54 0.75
C PHE A 164 10.57 -9.71 0.78
N GLY A 165 9.60 -9.61 1.70
CA GLY A 165 8.50 -10.57 1.80
C GLY A 165 7.22 -10.06 1.14
N ALA A 166 6.58 -10.89 0.30
CA ALA A 166 5.24 -10.63 -0.22
C ALA A 166 4.28 -11.75 0.17
N TRP A 167 3.10 -11.39 0.71
CA TRP A 167 2.12 -12.37 1.15
C TRP A 167 0.69 -11.99 0.79
N GLY A 168 -0.11 -13.04 0.56
CA GLY A 168 -1.56 -12.95 0.49
C GLY A 168 -2.19 -13.13 1.86
N MET A 169 -3.32 -12.49 2.12
CA MET A 169 -4.03 -12.62 3.39
C MET A 169 -5.55 -12.52 3.22
N GLU A 170 -6.26 -13.16 4.17
CA GLU A 170 -7.70 -13.06 4.31
C GLU A 170 -8.05 -12.89 5.78
N TYR A 171 -8.72 -11.80 6.13
CA TYR A 171 -9.11 -11.55 7.51
C TYR A 171 -10.14 -12.57 7.98
N ARG A 172 -9.99 -13.01 9.22
CA ARG A 172 -10.86 -14.02 9.83
C ARG A 172 -12.17 -13.40 10.33
N PRO A 173 -13.32 -14.11 10.13
CA PRO A 173 -14.59 -13.67 10.70
C PRO A 173 -14.56 -13.48 12.22
N GLU A 174 -13.75 -14.30 12.92
CA GLU A 174 -13.55 -14.21 14.37
C GLU A 174 -12.93 -12.86 14.78
N TYR A 175 -12.03 -12.31 13.95
CA TYR A 175 -11.45 -11.00 14.19
C TYR A 175 -12.50 -9.90 14.07
N PHE A 176 -13.29 -9.92 13.02
CA PHE A 176 -14.38 -8.96 12.80
C PHE A 176 -15.51 -9.06 13.84
N ALA A 177 -15.72 -10.23 14.40
CA ALA A 177 -16.73 -10.44 15.46
C ALA A 177 -16.25 -10.01 16.85
N ASP A 178 -14.94 -9.82 17.05
CA ASP A 178 -14.39 -9.43 18.35
C ASP A 178 -14.56 -7.91 18.56
N PRO A 179 -15.25 -7.47 19.62
CA PRO A 179 -15.50 -6.05 19.86
C PRO A 179 -14.21 -5.21 20.09
N ARG A 180 -13.08 -5.86 20.43
CA ARG A 180 -11.80 -5.19 20.62
C ARG A 180 -11.14 -4.79 19.28
N SER A 181 -11.55 -5.40 18.17
CA SER A 181 -11.02 -5.10 16.84
C SER A 181 -11.45 -3.73 16.32
N ASN A 182 -12.61 -3.25 16.79
CA ASN A 182 -13.20 -1.95 16.38
C ASN A 182 -13.28 -1.80 14.84
N THR A 183 -13.80 -2.83 14.19
CA THR A 183 -13.94 -2.91 12.72
C THR A 183 -15.32 -2.46 12.27
N GLU A 184 -15.42 -2.03 11.00
CA GLU A 184 -16.68 -1.60 10.40
C GLU A 184 -17.61 -2.81 10.12
N PRO A 185 -18.94 -2.59 10.07
CA PRO A 185 -19.89 -3.65 9.72
C PRO A 185 -19.70 -4.11 8.26
N PRO A 186 -20.11 -5.35 7.92
CA PRO A 186 -19.98 -5.84 6.55
C PRO A 186 -20.91 -5.09 5.59
N SER A 187 -20.41 -4.76 4.40
CA SER A 187 -21.18 -4.14 3.32
C SER A 187 -21.95 -5.15 2.48
N PHE A 188 -21.53 -6.42 2.50
CA PHE A 188 -22.18 -7.56 1.80
C PHE A 188 -21.92 -8.88 2.54
N PRO A 189 -22.67 -9.95 2.24
CA PRO A 189 -22.40 -11.27 2.83
C PRO A 189 -21.02 -11.81 2.43
N GLY A 190 -20.22 -12.26 3.41
CA GLY A 190 -18.85 -12.72 3.19
C GLY A 190 -17.83 -11.59 2.99
N ASP A 191 -18.15 -10.36 3.36
CA ASP A 191 -17.24 -9.24 3.34
C ASP A 191 -16.16 -9.41 4.42
N VAL A 192 -14.92 -9.58 3.98
CA VAL A 192 -13.69 -9.61 4.79
C VAL A 192 -12.72 -8.52 4.35
N GLY A 193 -13.27 -7.46 3.73
CA GLY A 193 -12.53 -6.44 3.02
C GLY A 193 -11.73 -5.49 3.90
N ARG A 194 -10.80 -4.83 3.24
CA ARG A 194 -9.86 -3.86 3.83
C ARG A 194 -10.57 -2.65 4.44
N GLU A 195 -11.67 -2.18 3.82
CA GLU A 195 -12.47 -1.06 4.33
C GLU A 195 -13.07 -1.38 5.70
N ARG A 196 -13.46 -2.64 5.95
CA ARG A 196 -13.93 -3.07 7.27
C ARG A 196 -12.84 -3.09 8.33
N TYR A 197 -11.62 -3.46 7.92
CA TYR A 197 -10.48 -3.53 8.82
C TYR A 197 -9.98 -2.14 9.24
N LEU A 198 -9.97 -1.19 8.31
CA LEU A 198 -9.54 0.19 8.55
C LEU A 198 -10.73 1.05 9.00
N SER A 199 -10.50 1.89 10.01
CA SER A 199 -11.53 2.80 10.51
C SER A 199 -11.75 4.00 9.60
N ASP A 200 -12.91 4.64 9.72
CA ASP A 200 -13.28 5.87 9.00
C ASP A 200 -12.45 7.12 9.37
N GLY A 201 -11.48 7.00 10.28
CA GLY A 201 -10.62 8.12 10.71
C GLY A 201 -9.86 8.81 9.57
N TYR A 202 -9.65 8.14 8.43
CA TYR A 202 -9.03 8.74 7.24
C TYR A 202 -9.82 9.97 6.71
N GLN A 203 -11.13 10.04 6.94
CA GLN A 203 -12.01 11.11 6.41
C GLN A 203 -11.64 12.49 6.96
N ASP A 204 -11.06 12.57 8.14
CA ASP A 204 -10.65 13.82 8.77
C ASP A 204 -9.30 14.33 8.24
N HIS A 205 -8.59 13.54 7.44
CA HIS A 205 -7.24 13.80 6.94
C HIS A 205 -7.18 13.99 5.42
N LEU A 206 -5.98 14.31 4.90
CA LEU A 206 -5.77 14.43 3.45
C LEU A 206 -5.58 13.08 2.79
N LEU A 207 -4.79 12.19 3.39
CA LEU A 207 -4.52 10.86 2.85
C LEU A 207 -5.82 10.06 2.74
N ARG A 208 -6.09 9.54 1.55
CA ARG A 208 -7.21 8.64 1.29
C ARG A 208 -6.75 7.20 1.14
N ASP A 209 -5.83 6.93 0.20
CA ASP A 209 -5.33 5.60 -0.10
C ASP A 209 -3.96 5.65 -0.77
N VAL A 210 -3.24 4.53 -0.69
CA VAL A 210 -2.04 4.27 -1.49
C VAL A 210 -2.46 3.85 -2.91
N THR A 211 -1.99 4.57 -3.92
CA THR A 211 -2.30 4.28 -5.33
C THR A 211 -1.12 3.71 -6.10
N ALA A 212 0.09 3.91 -5.62
CA ALA A 212 1.26 3.23 -6.14
C ALA A 212 2.31 3.00 -5.06
N VAL A 213 3.04 1.89 -5.21
CA VAL A 213 4.20 1.52 -4.39
C VAL A 213 5.36 1.18 -5.31
N HIS A 214 6.51 1.77 -5.04
CA HIS A 214 7.77 1.45 -5.71
C HIS A 214 8.77 0.93 -4.70
N VAL A 215 9.22 -0.31 -4.89
CA VAL A 215 10.18 -0.99 -4.02
C VAL A 215 11.32 -1.55 -4.89
N ALA A 216 12.55 -1.42 -4.41
CA ALA A 216 13.69 -2.16 -4.95
C ALA A 216 13.83 -3.46 -4.16
N ILE A 217 13.96 -4.59 -4.84
CA ILE A 217 14.00 -5.94 -4.24
C ILE A 217 15.07 -6.78 -4.92
N THR A 218 15.47 -7.91 -4.32
CA THR A 218 16.39 -8.84 -4.99
C THR A 218 15.73 -9.54 -6.18
N GLU A 219 16.52 -10.09 -7.09
CA GLU A 219 16.00 -10.90 -8.21
C GLU A 219 15.30 -12.16 -7.69
N GLY A 220 15.79 -12.74 -6.58
CA GLY A 220 15.16 -13.89 -5.92
C GLY A 220 13.78 -13.55 -5.38
N ASP A 221 13.67 -12.46 -4.63
CA ASP A 221 12.40 -11.99 -4.07
C ASP A 221 11.43 -11.56 -5.18
N LEU A 222 11.94 -10.99 -6.31
CA LEU A 222 11.11 -10.70 -7.47
C LEU A 222 10.49 -11.97 -8.06
N GLY A 223 11.30 -13.04 -8.17
CA GLY A 223 10.84 -14.36 -8.62
C GLY A 223 9.75 -14.95 -7.73
N ASN A 224 9.82 -14.71 -6.43
CA ASN A 224 8.82 -15.17 -5.44
C ASN A 224 7.56 -14.31 -5.46
N THR A 225 7.68 -12.99 -5.70
CA THR A 225 6.55 -12.04 -5.62
C THR A 225 5.65 -12.08 -6.85
N VAL A 226 6.21 -12.23 -8.04
CA VAL A 226 5.44 -12.19 -9.30
C VAL A 226 4.35 -13.26 -9.36
N PRO A 227 4.57 -14.54 -9.00
CA PRO A 227 3.51 -15.54 -8.96
C PRO A 227 2.34 -15.16 -8.05
N LEU A 228 2.60 -14.60 -6.85
CA LEU A 228 1.56 -14.17 -5.94
C LEU A 228 0.67 -13.08 -6.54
N LEU A 229 1.29 -12.06 -7.15
CA LEU A 229 0.54 -10.97 -7.76
C LEU A 229 -0.34 -11.46 -8.91
N LYS A 230 0.17 -12.36 -9.76
CA LYS A 230 -0.60 -12.96 -10.85
C LYS A 230 -1.74 -13.83 -10.33
N ALA A 231 -1.47 -14.71 -9.37
CA ALA A 231 -2.46 -15.56 -8.74
C ALA A 231 -3.59 -14.75 -8.09
N GLY A 232 -3.26 -13.56 -7.54
CA GLY A 232 -4.21 -12.59 -6.99
C GLY A 232 -4.98 -11.77 -8.04
N GLY A 233 -4.70 -11.94 -9.34
CA GLY A 233 -5.41 -11.27 -10.43
C GLY A 233 -4.78 -9.95 -10.88
N PHE A 234 -3.54 -9.62 -10.46
CA PHE A 234 -2.83 -8.46 -10.99
C PHE A 234 -2.34 -8.72 -12.41
N SER A 235 -2.49 -7.74 -13.29
CA SER A 235 -1.79 -7.70 -14.57
C SER A 235 -0.32 -7.36 -14.31
N VAL A 236 0.61 -8.25 -14.69
CA VAL A 236 2.05 -8.10 -14.47
C VAL A 236 2.78 -8.08 -15.81
N TRP A 237 3.63 -7.09 -16.02
CA TRP A 237 4.45 -6.98 -17.24
C TRP A 237 5.88 -6.51 -16.93
N PRO A 238 6.86 -6.96 -17.71
CA PRO A 238 8.25 -6.56 -17.54
C PRO A 238 8.46 -5.09 -17.93
N VAL A 239 9.35 -4.43 -17.22
CA VAL A 239 9.89 -3.10 -17.54
C VAL A 239 11.42 -3.15 -17.42
N PRO A 240 12.16 -2.16 -17.94
CA PRO A 240 13.60 -2.11 -17.73
C PRO A 240 13.93 -2.14 -16.23
N GLY A 241 14.70 -3.14 -15.82
CA GLY A 241 15.16 -3.33 -14.44
C GLY A 241 14.17 -3.98 -13.49
N GLY A 242 13.01 -4.50 -13.95
CA GLY A 242 12.06 -5.13 -13.04
C GLY A 242 10.71 -5.40 -13.65
N VAL A 243 9.64 -5.25 -12.87
CA VAL A 243 8.25 -5.43 -13.30
C VAL A 243 7.35 -4.32 -12.79
N VAL A 244 6.22 -4.15 -13.46
CA VAL A 244 5.06 -3.39 -12.96
C VAL A 244 3.88 -4.34 -12.87
N ALA A 245 3.18 -4.30 -11.75
CA ALA A 245 1.93 -5.01 -11.53
C ALA A 245 0.81 -4.00 -11.27
N LYS A 246 -0.37 -4.22 -11.84
CA LYS A 246 -1.54 -3.37 -11.64
C LYS A 246 -2.78 -4.22 -11.37
N GLY A 247 -3.45 -3.93 -10.27
CA GLY A 247 -4.68 -4.60 -9.88
C GLY A 247 -5.38 -3.83 -8.75
N GLY A 248 -6.71 -3.95 -8.66
CA GLY A 248 -7.49 -3.38 -7.57
C GLY A 248 -7.28 -1.88 -7.31
N GLY A 249 -7.01 -1.09 -8.37
CA GLY A 249 -6.78 0.36 -8.24
C GLY A 249 -5.34 0.76 -7.85
N THR A 250 -4.45 -0.19 -7.56
CA THR A 250 -3.07 0.09 -7.14
C THR A 250 -2.05 -0.39 -8.19
N THR A 251 -0.97 0.36 -8.32
CA THR A 251 0.19 0.02 -9.15
C THR A 251 1.38 -0.33 -8.24
N VAL A 252 1.98 -1.49 -8.43
CA VAL A 252 3.19 -1.93 -7.73
C VAL A 252 4.33 -1.98 -8.74
N ARG A 253 5.40 -1.23 -8.50
CA ARG A 253 6.65 -1.28 -9.25
C ARG A 253 7.71 -1.98 -8.40
N LEU A 254 8.32 -3.01 -8.95
CA LEU A 254 9.40 -3.77 -8.32
C LEU A 254 10.64 -3.67 -9.22
N ASP A 255 11.69 -3.04 -8.73
CA ASP A 255 12.98 -2.95 -9.43
C ASP A 255 13.94 -3.99 -8.84
N ALA A 256 14.53 -4.84 -9.70
CA ALA A 256 15.53 -5.83 -9.30
C ALA A 256 16.86 -5.14 -9.02
N VAL A 257 17.41 -5.35 -7.83
CA VAL A 257 18.68 -4.77 -7.37
C VAL A 257 19.55 -5.84 -6.69
N PRO A 258 20.86 -5.62 -6.57
CA PRO A 258 21.70 -6.47 -5.74
C PRO A 258 21.27 -6.46 -4.26
N PRO A 259 21.55 -7.56 -3.52
CA PRO A 259 21.38 -7.60 -2.07
C PRO A 259 22.02 -6.39 -1.38
N GLY A 260 21.40 -5.93 -0.30
CA GLY A 260 21.85 -4.74 0.41
C GLY A 260 21.48 -3.43 -0.28
N GLN A 261 20.76 -3.43 -1.40
CA GLN A 261 20.19 -2.24 -2.07
C GLN A 261 18.66 -2.25 -2.09
N VAL A 262 18.04 -3.20 -1.43
CA VAL A 262 16.59 -3.34 -1.27
C VAL A 262 16.01 -2.17 -0.48
N GLY A 263 14.73 -1.90 -0.63
CA GLY A 263 13.98 -0.94 0.20
C GLY A 263 12.90 -0.18 -0.53
N LEU A 264 12.05 0.41 0.26
CA LEU A 264 10.99 1.30 -0.19
C LEU A 264 11.60 2.54 -0.87
N ARG A 265 11.08 2.88 -2.06
CA ARG A 265 11.55 4.03 -2.86
C ARG A 265 10.53 5.14 -2.93
N GLN A 266 9.27 4.80 -3.16
CA GLN A 266 8.22 5.78 -3.35
C GLN A 266 6.85 5.21 -3.01
N LEU A 267 6.01 6.08 -2.47
CA LEU A 267 4.59 5.86 -2.29
C LEU A 267 3.82 6.99 -2.96
N ASP A 268 2.80 6.64 -3.75
CA ASP A 268 1.86 7.62 -4.31
C ASP A 268 0.53 7.47 -3.58
N PHE A 269 -0.09 8.59 -3.26
CA PHE A 269 -1.33 8.64 -2.52
C PHE A 269 -2.44 9.38 -3.28
N ALA A 270 -3.65 8.86 -3.19
CA ALA A 270 -4.86 9.62 -3.43
C ALA A 270 -5.21 10.47 -2.19
N LEU A 271 -5.78 11.65 -2.44
CA LEU A 271 -6.22 12.56 -1.37
C LEU A 271 -7.74 12.66 -1.33
N ASN A 272 -8.30 12.85 -0.13
CA ASN A 272 -9.73 13.05 0.10
C ASN A 272 -10.27 14.35 -0.53
N ARG A 273 -9.40 15.34 -0.73
CA ARG A 273 -9.72 16.62 -1.35
C ARG A 273 -8.54 17.17 -2.15
N PRO A 274 -8.79 17.95 -3.21
CA PRO A 274 -7.71 18.56 -3.97
C PRO A 274 -6.99 19.65 -3.15
N VAL A 275 -5.69 19.74 -3.34
CA VAL A 275 -4.81 20.78 -2.79
C VAL A 275 -4.43 21.73 -3.93
N ALA A 276 -4.61 23.04 -3.71
CA ALA A 276 -4.44 24.03 -4.77
C ALA A 276 -2.94 24.30 -5.10
N VAL A 277 -2.09 24.25 -4.09
CA VAL A 277 -0.66 24.59 -4.18
C VAL A 277 0.16 23.38 -3.80
N ARG A 278 1.28 23.19 -4.53
CA ARG A 278 2.28 22.18 -4.17
C ARG A 278 2.88 22.54 -2.82
N ASP A 279 2.88 21.59 -1.91
CA ASP A 279 3.55 21.63 -0.62
C ASP A 279 4.59 20.50 -0.56
N ALA A 280 5.74 20.74 0.04
CA ALA A 280 6.80 19.75 0.14
C ALA A 280 7.38 19.78 1.55
N GLU A 281 7.28 18.66 2.22
CA GLU A 281 7.78 18.47 3.59
C GLU A 281 8.92 17.46 3.61
N ARG A 282 10.03 17.83 4.21
CA ARG A 282 11.16 16.94 4.44
C ARG A 282 11.02 16.29 5.81
N ILE A 283 11.01 14.94 5.84
CA ILE A 283 10.82 14.13 7.04
C ILE A 283 12.01 13.17 7.13
N GLY A 284 12.99 13.52 7.95
CA GLY A 284 14.29 12.81 7.98
C GLY A 284 14.96 12.83 6.60
N ASN A 285 15.31 11.64 6.11
CA ASN A 285 15.91 11.41 4.80
C ASN A 285 14.87 11.13 3.70
N SER A 286 13.63 11.58 3.88
CA SER A 286 12.54 11.43 2.90
C SER A 286 11.88 12.77 2.58
N GLU A 287 11.14 12.84 1.47
CA GLU A 287 10.40 14.03 1.06
C GLU A 287 8.97 13.65 0.67
N LEU A 288 7.97 14.23 1.35
CA LEU A 288 6.55 14.13 1.02
C LEU A 288 6.12 15.38 0.26
N VAL A 289 5.66 15.20 -0.98
CA VAL A 289 5.12 16.26 -1.84
C VAL A 289 3.62 16.09 -1.97
N VAL A 290 2.85 17.09 -1.52
CA VAL A 290 1.39 17.09 -1.54
C VAL A 290 0.89 18.07 -2.58
N GLY A 291 0.02 17.62 -3.49
CA GLY A 291 -0.56 18.45 -4.54
C GLY A 291 0.43 18.89 -5.65
N PRO A 292 -0.01 19.76 -6.56
CA PRO A 292 -1.39 20.23 -6.72
C PRO A 292 -2.34 19.12 -7.21
N GLY A 293 -3.62 19.25 -6.90
CA GLY A 293 -4.64 18.24 -7.20
C GLY A 293 -4.88 17.25 -6.06
N SER A 294 -5.47 16.10 -6.37
CA SER A 294 -5.86 15.08 -5.37
C SER A 294 -4.83 13.96 -5.25
N ARG A 295 -3.54 14.29 -5.22
CA ARG A 295 -2.45 13.32 -5.10
C ARG A 295 -1.31 13.84 -4.23
N ALA A 296 -0.57 12.91 -3.63
CA ALA A 296 0.71 13.17 -3.00
C ALA A 296 1.72 12.09 -3.39
N VAL A 297 3.00 12.39 -3.27
CA VAL A 297 4.10 11.47 -3.55
C VAL A 297 5.11 11.57 -2.42
N TRP A 298 5.47 10.43 -1.84
CA TRP A 298 6.49 10.34 -0.80
C TRP A 298 7.68 9.54 -1.31
N THR A 299 8.83 10.15 -1.36
CA THR A 299 10.09 9.53 -1.82
C THR A 299 11.03 9.29 -0.66
N PHE A 300 11.68 8.14 -0.67
CA PHE A 300 12.64 7.71 0.34
C PHE A 300 14.02 7.62 -0.30
N THR A 301 14.99 8.28 0.31
CA THR A 301 16.40 8.08 0.01
C THR A 301 16.93 6.99 0.93
N ARG A 302 17.77 6.14 0.37
CA ARG A 302 18.45 5.14 1.16
C ARG A 302 19.64 5.76 1.87
#